data_105e6e37c07ab76ad81fd20b22ec576c
#
_entry.id   105e6e37c07ab76ad81fd20b22ec576c
#
_cell.length_a   1.000
_cell.length_b   1.000
_cell.length_c   1.000
_cell.angle_alpha   90.00
_cell.angle_beta   90.00
_cell.angle_gamma   90.00
#
_symmetry.space_group_name_H-M   'P 1'
#
loop_
_entity.id
_entity.type
_entity.pdbx_description
1 polymer ?
#
loop_
_entity_poly.entity_id
_entity_poly.type
_entity_poly.pdbx_seq_one_letter_code
_entity_poly.pdbx_strand_id
1 'polypeptide(L)'
;PLVGMIPMACLAGILIMVSYNMSGWRSVLWLAKNPKSDFLVMLVTFVLTVLFDLTIAIEVGLLLAVVLFLKRTNEATVIRSFSNELDPNANSDVYGYDLEKLKIPPFTEVYEIDGPYFFGIANKFDDISRQLNHTSQKVRIIRMRKVSFIDSTGIHNLEQLYLRLKRSGIVLVLSGVNEQVFNALEKAGLVDMIGHENVCNHINVALFRAEELVK
;
A
#
# COMPACT_ATOMS: atom_id res chain seq x y z
N PRO A 1 29.14 4.34 -54.91
CA PRO A 1 30.32 5.20 -54.98
C PRO A 1 30.07 6.58 -54.37
N LEU A 2 28.85 7.19 -54.46
CA LEU A 2 28.55 8.52 -53.92
C LEU A 2 28.61 8.62 -52.38
N VAL A 3 28.29 7.55 -51.67
CA VAL A 3 28.35 7.50 -50.19
C VAL A 3 29.77 7.67 -49.65
N GLY A 4 30.81 7.18 -50.39
CA GLY A 4 32.18 7.32 -49.99
C GLY A 4 32.75 8.75 -50.13
N MET A 5 32.01 9.66 -50.77
CA MET A 5 32.39 11.07 -50.90
C MET A 5 31.87 11.96 -49.75
N ILE A 6 31.06 11.40 -48.83
CA ILE A 6 30.53 12.14 -47.69
C ILE A 6 31.68 12.36 -46.68
N PRO A 7 32.02 13.61 -46.35
CA PRO A 7 33.02 13.90 -45.33
C PRO A 7 32.58 13.38 -43.96
N MET A 8 33.49 12.77 -43.20
CA MET A 8 33.20 12.30 -41.82
C MET A 8 32.68 13.41 -40.91
N ALA A 9 33.12 14.65 -41.14
CA ALA A 9 32.60 15.82 -40.42
C ALA A 9 31.11 16.06 -40.65
N CYS A 10 30.59 15.76 -41.84
CA CYS A 10 29.17 15.88 -42.15
C CYS A 10 28.35 14.84 -41.40
N LEU A 11 28.81 13.59 -41.33
CA LEU A 11 28.19 12.52 -40.56
C LEU A 11 28.19 12.85 -39.07
N ALA A 12 29.31 13.35 -38.53
CA ALA A 12 29.41 13.78 -37.14
C ALA A 12 28.40 14.90 -36.82
N GLY A 13 28.25 15.90 -37.69
CA GLY A 13 27.28 16.97 -37.53
C GLY A 13 25.84 16.48 -37.51
N ILE A 14 25.51 15.53 -38.39
CA ILE A 14 24.16 14.91 -38.42
C ILE A 14 23.89 14.14 -37.11
N LEU A 15 24.87 13.33 -36.64
CA LEU A 15 24.75 12.57 -35.40
C LEU A 15 24.56 13.47 -34.19
N ILE A 16 25.27 14.59 -34.08
CA ILE A 16 25.09 15.57 -32.99
C ILE A 16 23.70 16.16 -33.05
N MET A 17 23.22 16.56 -34.24
CA MET A 17 21.87 17.12 -34.40
C MET A 17 20.77 16.13 -34.02
N VAL A 18 20.91 14.88 -34.47
CA VAL A 18 19.97 13.80 -34.12
C VAL A 18 20.00 13.53 -32.61
N SER A 19 21.16 13.44 -32.00
CA SER A 19 21.32 13.24 -30.55
C SER A 19 20.68 14.37 -29.77
N TYR A 20 20.84 15.64 -30.18
CA TYR A 20 20.18 16.77 -29.55
C TYR A 20 18.66 16.69 -29.65
N ASN A 21 18.14 16.39 -30.84
CA ASN A 21 16.70 16.28 -31.06
C ASN A 21 16.06 15.11 -30.29
N MET A 22 16.78 13.99 -30.15
CA MET A 22 16.32 12.80 -29.44
C MET A 22 16.55 12.85 -27.93
N SER A 23 17.40 13.75 -27.43
CA SER A 23 17.82 13.78 -26.01
C SER A 23 16.64 14.07 -25.04
N GLY A 24 15.56 14.69 -25.53
CA GLY A 24 14.39 14.98 -24.68
C GLY A 24 14.73 15.84 -23.45
N TRP A 25 15.76 16.69 -23.51
CA TRP A 25 16.30 17.45 -22.38
C TRP A 25 15.23 18.21 -21.58
N ARG A 26 14.13 18.64 -22.22
CA ARG A 26 12.99 19.27 -21.54
C ARG A 26 12.29 18.30 -20.58
N SER A 27 12.15 17.05 -20.98
CA SER A 27 11.59 15.99 -20.14
C SER A 27 12.48 15.68 -18.93
N VAL A 28 13.81 15.73 -19.13
CA VAL A 28 14.78 15.58 -18.04
C VAL A 28 14.63 16.68 -17.00
N LEU A 29 14.52 17.94 -17.44
CA LEU A 29 14.31 19.09 -16.55
C LEU A 29 12.95 19.03 -15.84
N TRP A 30 11.92 18.55 -16.52
CA TRP A 30 10.61 18.33 -15.91
C TRP A 30 10.66 17.21 -14.86
N LEU A 31 11.33 16.10 -15.16
CA LEU A 31 11.51 14.99 -14.23
C LEU A 31 12.32 15.37 -12.99
N ALA A 32 13.31 16.25 -13.14
CA ALA A 32 14.11 16.75 -12.02
C ALA A 32 13.28 17.58 -11.00
N LYS A 33 12.13 18.13 -11.40
CA LYS A 33 11.18 18.84 -10.53
C LYS A 33 10.16 17.92 -9.87
N ASN A 34 10.03 16.67 -10.32
CA ASN A 34 9.12 15.64 -9.82
C ASN A 34 9.77 14.78 -8.72
N PRO A 35 9.09 13.72 -8.22
CA PRO A 35 9.62 12.88 -7.15
C PRO A 35 11.06 12.41 -7.43
N LYS A 36 11.92 12.58 -6.44
CA LYS A 36 13.37 12.30 -6.54
C LYS A 36 13.69 10.83 -6.93
N SER A 37 12.78 9.90 -6.66
CA SER A 37 12.92 8.49 -7.01
C SER A 37 13.01 8.26 -8.52
N ASP A 38 12.13 8.90 -9.30
CA ASP A 38 12.05 8.70 -10.75
C ASP A 38 13.26 9.35 -11.45
N PHE A 39 13.70 10.50 -10.94
CA PHE A 39 14.93 11.15 -11.39
C PHE A 39 16.17 10.29 -11.10
N LEU A 40 16.21 9.63 -9.92
CA LEU A 40 17.32 8.74 -9.56
C LEU A 40 17.40 7.54 -10.52
N VAL A 41 16.27 6.91 -10.85
CA VAL A 41 16.22 5.80 -11.83
C VAL A 41 16.78 6.26 -13.17
N MET A 42 16.27 7.40 -13.67
CA MET A 42 16.74 7.96 -14.95
C MET A 42 18.25 8.24 -14.92
N LEU A 43 18.76 8.87 -13.85
CA LEU A 43 20.18 9.21 -13.73
C LEU A 43 21.06 7.95 -13.71
N VAL A 44 20.69 6.95 -12.90
CA VAL A 44 21.42 5.68 -12.80
C VAL A 44 21.42 4.96 -14.14
N THR A 45 20.26 4.83 -14.79
CA THR A 45 20.14 4.19 -16.11
C THR A 45 20.99 4.92 -17.16
N PHE A 46 20.96 6.24 -17.18
CA PHE A 46 21.76 7.05 -18.10
C PHE A 46 23.28 6.82 -17.90
N VAL A 47 23.75 6.88 -16.66
CA VAL A 47 25.15 6.66 -16.32
C VAL A 47 25.59 5.24 -16.73
N LEU A 48 24.78 4.22 -16.46
CA LEU A 48 25.07 2.85 -16.86
C LEU A 48 25.10 2.68 -18.38
N THR A 49 24.22 3.36 -19.11
CA THR A 49 24.23 3.33 -20.59
C THR A 49 25.50 3.92 -21.17
N VAL A 50 26.07 4.95 -20.53
CA VAL A 50 27.29 5.60 -20.98
C VAL A 50 28.54 4.78 -20.61
N LEU A 51 28.56 4.15 -19.44
CA LEU A 51 29.75 3.43 -18.92
C LEU A 51 29.84 1.98 -19.38
N PHE A 52 28.70 1.33 -19.61
CA PHE A 52 28.61 -0.08 -19.99
C PHE A 52 27.95 -0.22 -21.36
N ASP A 53 26.76 -0.78 -21.38
CA ASP A 53 25.92 -0.89 -22.56
C ASP A 53 24.45 -0.71 -22.25
N LEU A 54 23.62 -0.63 -23.31
CA LEU A 54 22.19 -0.43 -23.19
C LEU A 54 21.48 -1.59 -22.47
N THR A 55 21.95 -2.82 -22.63
CA THR A 55 21.32 -4.02 -22.06
C THR A 55 21.42 -4.02 -20.55
N ILE A 56 22.63 -3.83 -20.02
CA ILE A 56 22.89 -3.74 -18.58
C ILE A 56 22.13 -2.56 -17.96
N ALA A 57 22.10 -1.43 -18.66
CA ALA A 57 21.41 -0.24 -18.20
C ALA A 57 19.89 -0.48 -18.05
N ILE A 58 19.26 -1.18 -19.01
CA ILE A 58 17.83 -1.51 -18.96
C ILE A 58 17.55 -2.49 -17.83
N GLU A 59 18.33 -3.56 -17.67
CA GLU A 59 18.14 -4.55 -16.61
C GLU A 59 18.21 -3.93 -15.21
N VAL A 60 19.28 -3.18 -14.94
CA VAL A 60 19.47 -2.52 -13.63
C VAL A 60 18.45 -1.41 -13.42
N GLY A 61 18.15 -0.61 -14.45
CA GLY A 61 17.18 0.46 -14.39
C GLY A 61 15.77 -0.05 -14.10
N LEU A 62 15.36 -1.14 -14.76
CA LEU A 62 14.07 -1.78 -14.52
C LEU A 62 13.98 -2.35 -13.11
N LEU A 63 15.00 -3.06 -12.65
CA LEU A 63 15.05 -3.61 -11.31
C LEU A 63 14.94 -2.49 -10.25
N LEU A 64 15.70 -1.41 -10.42
CA LEU A 64 15.66 -0.27 -9.52
C LEU A 64 14.27 0.41 -9.52
N ALA A 65 13.66 0.57 -10.70
CA ALA A 65 12.33 1.14 -10.83
C ALA A 65 11.28 0.30 -10.09
N VAL A 66 11.31 -1.03 -10.22
CA VAL A 66 10.40 -1.96 -9.53
C VAL A 66 10.57 -1.86 -8.01
N VAL A 67 11.81 -1.86 -7.51
CA VAL A 67 12.08 -1.75 -6.07
C VAL A 67 11.56 -0.43 -5.50
N LEU A 68 11.82 0.69 -6.18
CA LEU A 68 11.34 2.00 -5.74
C LEU A 68 9.81 2.13 -5.85
N PHE A 69 9.20 1.52 -6.86
CA PHE A 69 7.74 1.44 -6.99
C PHE A 69 7.11 0.67 -5.83
N LEU A 70 7.65 -0.50 -5.47
CA LEU A 70 7.19 -1.28 -4.32
C LEU A 70 7.33 -0.49 -3.02
N LYS A 71 8.46 0.18 -2.81
CA LYS A 71 8.67 1.05 -1.64
C LYS A 71 7.60 2.15 -1.57
N ARG A 72 7.36 2.87 -2.66
CA ARG A 72 6.37 3.94 -2.75
C ARG A 72 4.94 3.45 -2.49
N THR A 73 4.59 2.28 -3.02
CA THR A 73 3.28 1.67 -2.80
C THR A 73 3.08 1.29 -1.33
N ASN A 74 4.13 0.79 -0.66
CA ASN A 74 4.11 0.52 0.77
C ASN A 74 3.95 1.78 1.63
N GLU A 75 4.55 2.89 1.22
CA GLU A 75 4.45 4.17 1.93
C GLU A 75 3.08 4.84 1.72
N ALA A 76 2.43 4.59 0.60
CA ALA A 76 1.12 5.17 0.26
C ALA A 76 -0.05 4.55 1.04
N THR A 77 0.12 3.33 1.59
CA THR A 77 -0.94 2.70 2.39
C THR A 77 -0.89 3.19 3.83
N VAL A 78 -2.02 3.69 4.30
CA VAL A 78 -2.19 4.27 5.64
C VAL A 78 -3.12 3.38 6.45
N ILE A 79 -2.75 3.12 7.70
CA ILE A 79 -3.60 2.47 8.70
C ILE A 79 -4.05 3.55 9.68
N ARG A 80 -5.35 3.67 9.88
CA ARG A 80 -5.95 4.60 10.84
C ARG A 80 -6.63 3.81 11.96
N SER A 81 -6.41 4.25 13.19
CA SER A 81 -7.07 3.70 14.37
C SER A 81 -8.09 4.69 14.89
N PHE A 82 -9.26 4.19 15.23
CA PHE A 82 -10.35 4.95 15.86
C PHE A 82 -10.73 4.23 17.15
N SER A 83 -10.51 4.86 18.28
CA SER A 83 -10.91 4.38 19.59
C SER A 83 -11.88 5.37 20.22
N ASN A 84 -12.79 4.88 21.05
CA ASN A 84 -13.76 5.72 21.77
C ASN A 84 -13.12 6.49 22.94
N GLU A 85 -11.85 6.26 23.23
CA GLU A 85 -11.06 7.08 24.14
C GLU A 85 -10.53 8.29 23.38
N LEU A 86 -11.03 9.48 23.76
CA LEU A 86 -10.58 10.79 23.28
C LEU A 86 -9.07 10.90 23.52
N ASP A 87 -8.26 10.63 22.53
CA ASP A 87 -6.86 11.06 22.52
C ASP A 87 -6.83 12.51 22.05
N PRO A 88 -6.57 13.49 22.97
CA PRO A 88 -6.58 14.91 22.61
C PRO A 88 -5.47 15.31 21.66
N ASN A 89 -4.53 14.40 21.33
CA ASN A 89 -3.41 14.62 20.42
C ASN A 89 -3.56 13.91 19.05
N ALA A 90 -4.66 13.23 18.78
CA ALA A 90 -4.93 12.72 17.44
C ALA A 90 -5.16 13.92 16.51
N ASN A 91 -4.16 14.26 15.72
CA ASN A 91 -4.26 15.28 14.66
C ASN A 91 -5.44 14.95 13.74
N SER A 92 -6.53 15.68 13.92
CA SER A 92 -7.80 15.54 13.19
C SER A 92 -7.75 16.04 11.74
N ASP A 93 -6.57 16.18 11.18
CA ASP A 93 -6.37 16.82 9.88
C ASP A 93 -6.13 15.82 8.76
N VAL A 94 -7.01 14.86 8.49
CA VAL A 94 -7.12 14.32 7.10
C VAL A 94 -8.43 13.53 6.90
N TYR A 95 -9.39 14.12 6.19
CA TYR A 95 -10.43 13.49 5.35
C TYR A 95 -10.91 12.07 5.69
N GLY A 96 -11.86 11.96 6.58
CA GLY A 96 -12.60 10.73 6.84
C GLY A 96 -14.03 11.00 7.30
N TYR A 97 -14.84 11.58 6.43
CA TYR A 97 -16.19 12.11 6.71
C TYR A 97 -17.22 11.12 7.27
N ASP A 98 -16.95 9.80 7.26
CA ASP A 98 -17.97 8.80 7.62
C ASP A 98 -17.84 8.19 9.02
N LEU A 99 -16.65 8.18 9.63
CA LEU A 99 -16.43 7.52 10.93
C LEU A 99 -16.58 8.46 12.14
N GLU A 100 -16.33 9.76 11.99
CA GLU A 100 -16.50 10.74 13.08
C GLU A 100 -17.96 10.88 13.54
N LYS A 101 -18.93 10.47 12.72
CA LYS A 101 -20.36 10.47 13.03
C LYS A 101 -20.87 9.13 13.56
N LEU A 102 -20.07 8.09 13.54
CA LEU A 102 -20.45 6.76 13.99
C LEU A 102 -20.17 6.59 15.48
N LYS A 103 -21.17 6.23 16.22
CA LYS A 103 -21.06 5.94 17.64
C LYS A 103 -20.39 4.56 17.80
N ILE A 104 -19.10 4.54 18.15
CA ILE A 104 -18.37 3.29 18.40
C ILE A 104 -18.80 2.76 19.77
N PRO A 105 -19.23 1.48 19.87
CA PRO A 105 -19.58 0.89 21.16
C PRO A 105 -18.39 0.90 22.14
N PRO A 106 -18.64 0.92 23.47
CA PRO A 106 -17.57 0.82 24.46
C PRO A 106 -16.80 -0.51 24.26
N PHE A 107 -15.54 -0.56 24.65
CA PHE A 107 -14.66 -1.73 24.50
C PHE A 107 -14.48 -2.22 23.05
N THR A 108 -14.69 -1.35 22.06
CA THR A 108 -14.53 -1.65 20.63
C THR A 108 -13.48 -0.71 20.03
N GLU A 109 -12.54 -1.28 19.30
CA GLU A 109 -11.57 -0.55 18.48
C GLU A 109 -11.86 -0.75 17.01
N VAL A 110 -11.74 0.31 16.20
CA VAL A 110 -11.91 0.26 14.75
C VAL A 110 -10.61 0.67 14.08
N TYR A 111 -10.12 -0.18 13.19
CA TYR A 111 -8.96 0.09 12.34
C TYR A 111 -9.40 0.17 10.88
N GLU A 112 -9.07 1.22 10.19
CA GLU A 112 -9.28 1.34 8.74
C GLU A 112 -7.96 1.13 8.00
N ILE A 113 -7.97 0.23 7.03
CA ILE A 113 -6.86 0.00 6.11
C ILE A 113 -7.18 0.73 4.81
N ASP A 114 -6.35 1.70 4.43
CA ASP A 114 -6.49 2.50 3.21
C ASP A 114 -5.38 2.12 2.22
N GLY A 115 -5.70 1.23 1.29
CA GLY A 115 -4.79 0.70 0.28
C GLY A 115 -4.75 -0.83 0.23
N PRO A 116 -3.94 -1.42 -0.66
CA PRO A 116 -3.82 -2.86 -0.79
C PRO A 116 -3.17 -3.50 0.46
N TYR A 117 -3.71 -4.64 0.89
CA TYR A 117 -3.22 -5.36 2.07
C TYR A 117 -2.24 -6.47 1.67
N PHE A 118 -0.94 -6.16 1.68
CA PHE A 118 0.13 -7.07 1.28
C PHE A 118 1.31 -7.02 2.27
N PHE A 119 2.37 -7.79 2.02
CA PHE A 119 3.46 -8.08 2.95
C PHE A 119 4.02 -6.88 3.72
N GLY A 120 4.14 -5.70 3.09
CA GLY A 120 4.72 -4.51 3.72
C GLY A 120 3.82 -3.84 4.75
N ILE A 121 2.49 -4.00 4.61
CA ILE A 121 1.49 -3.35 5.46
C ILE A 121 1.04 -4.24 6.60
N ALA A 122 0.99 -5.53 6.36
CA ALA A 122 0.65 -6.49 7.36
C ALA A 122 1.57 -6.40 8.60
N ASN A 123 2.86 -6.17 8.40
CA ASN A 123 3.82 -5.94 9.48
C ASN A 123 3.57 -4.61 10.22
N LYS A 124 3.25 -3.52 9.49
CA LYS A 124 2.89 -2.23 10.11
C LYS A 124 1.63 -2.34 10.97
N PHE A 125 0.65 -3.09 10.49
CA PHE A 125 -0.58 -3.33 11.24
C PHE A 125 -0.31 -4.07 12.56
N ASP A 126 0.58 -5.06 12.52
CA ASP A 126 1.02 -5.80 13.70
C ASP A 126 1.70 -4.90 14.74
N ASP A 127 2.59 -4.01 14.30
CA ASP A 127 3.31 -3.10 15.19
C ASP A 127 2.34 -2.10 15.86
N ILE A 128 1.42 -1.53 15.10
CA ILE A 128 0.38 -0.63 15.65
C ILE A 128 -0.53 -1.40 16.62
N SER A 129 -0.95 -2.60 16.25
CA SER A 129 -1.81 -3.44 17.09
C SER A 129 -1.14 -3.86 18.40
N ARG A 130 0.18 -4.00 18.44
CA ARG A 130 0.95 -4.31 19.65
C ARG A 130 1.13 -3.10 20.57
N GLN A 131 1.32 -1.90 19.98
CA GLN A 131 1.52 -0.66 20.74
C GLN A 131 0.25 -0.19 21.44
N LEU A 132 -0.92 -0.52 20.90
CA LEU A 132 -2.24 -0.13 21.40
C LEU A 132 -2.90 -1.21 22.27
N ASN A 133 -2.10 -2.02 23.00
CA ASN A 133 -2.61 -3.02 23.95
C ASN A 133 -3.34 -2.33 25.13
N HIS A 134 -4.51 -1.77 24.86
CA HIS A 134 -5.46 -1.44 25.90
C HIS A 134 -6.12 -2.72 26.38
N THR A 135 -5.84 -3.11 27.63
CA THR A 135 -6.22 -4.36 28.31
C THR A 135 -7.75 -4.53 28.49
N SER A 136 -8.56 -3.58 28.06
CA SER A 136 -10.01 -3.57 28.29
C SER A 136 -10.87 -3.87 27.04
N GLN A 137 -10.25 -4.04 25.87
CA GLN A 137 -11.00 -4.19 24.60
C GLN A 137 -11.54 -5.61 24.43
N LYS A 138 -12.81 -5.73 24.00
CA LYS A 138 -13.49 -7.00 23.73
C LYS A 138 -13.65 -7.28 22.23
N VAL A 139 -13.77 -6.22 21.42
CA VAL A 139 -14.02 -6.33 19.98
C VAL A 139 -13.05 -5.48 19.20
N ARG A 140 -12.51 -6.02 18.12
CA ARG A 140 -11.66 -5.30 17.17
C ARG A 140 -12.26 -5.40 15.78
N ILE A 141 -12.62 -4.25 15.21
CA ILE A 141 -13.15 -4.16 13.85
C ILE A 141 -12.03 -3.73 12.90
N ILE A 142 -11.83 -4.47 11.82
CA ILE A 142 -10.94 -4.08 10.72
C ILE A 142 -11.81 -3.69 9.52
N ARG A 143 -11.78 -2.40 9.16
CA ARG A 143 -12.47 -1.88 8.01
C ARG A 143 -11.59 -2.01 6.77
N MET A 144 -12.08 -2.80 5.80
CA MET A 144 -11.35 -3.15 4.57
C MET A 144 -11.99 -2.54 3.30
N ARG A 145 -12.86 -1.53 3.44
CA ARG A 145 -13.58 -0.92 2.31
C ARG A 145 -12.65 -0.40 1.20
N LYS A 146 -11.48 0.09 1.59
CA LYS A 146 -10.48 0.64 0.66
C LYS A 146 -9.38 -0.36 0.31
N VAL A 147 -9.48 -1.59 0.78
CA VAL A 147 -8.55 -2.67 0.43
C VAL A 147 -8.93 -3.19 -0.94
N SER A 148 -8.10 -2.92 -1.94
CA SER A 148 -8.34 -3.35 -3.32
C SER A 148 -8.05 -4.84 -3.54
N PHE A 149 -7.00 -5.37 -2.92
CA PHE A 149 -6.63 -6.79 -2.95
C PHE A 149 -5.84 -7.18 -1.70
N ILE A 150 -5.77 -8.49 -1.46
CA ILE A 150 -4.97 -9.11 -0.40
C ILE A 150 -4.10 -10.20 -1.01
N ASP A 151 -2.82 -10.29 -0.62
CA ASP A 151 -1.91 -11.35 -1.03
C ASP A 151 -1.83 -12.48 0.02
N SER A 152 -1.14 -13.56 -0.31
CA SER A 152 -0.97 -14.71 0.60
C SER A 152 -0.31 -14.32 1.93
N THR A 153 0.60 -13.38 1.92
CA THR A 153 1.27 -12.88 3.13
C THR A 153 0.30 -12.06 3.98
N GLY A 154 -0.53 -11.24 3.35
CA GLY A 154 -1.60 -10.50 4.02
C GLY A 154 -2.61 -11.42 4.68
N ILE A 155 -3.04 -12.47 3.97
CA ILE A 155 -3.94 -13.52 4.52
C ILE A 155 -3.31 -14.18 5.74
N HIS A 156 -2.06 -14.65 5.63
CA HIS A 156 -1.34 -15.29 6.74
C HIS A 156 -1.22 -14.36 7.96
N ASN A 157 -0.88 -13.10 7.75
CA ASN A 157 -0.76 -12.15 8.85
C ASN A 157 -2.13 -11.83 9.50
N LEU A 158 -3.20 -11.77 8.71
CA LEU A 158 -4.55 -11.62 9.23
C LEU A 158 -4.98 -12.85 10.07
N GLU A 159 -4.61 -14.06 9.63
CA GLU A 159 -4.79 -15.29 10.39
C GLU A 159 -4.03 -15.25 11.73
N GLN A 160 -2.76 -14.88 11.71
CA GLN A 160 -1.95 -14.76 12.92
C GLN A 160 -2.53 -13.71 13.89
N LEU A 161 -3.03 -12.59 13.35
CA LEU A 161 -3.73 -11.59 14.14
C LEU A 161 -4.99 -12.18 14.78
N TYR A 162 -5.83 -12.87 14.01
CA TYR A 162 -7.02 -13.54 14.54
C TYR A 162 -6.68 -14.49 15.68
N LEU A 163 -5.68 -15.36 15.50
CA LEU A 163 -5.26 -16.31 16.52
C LEU A 163 -4.76 -15.63 17.81
N ARG A 164 -4.06 -14.52 17.69
CA ARG A 164 -3.64 -13.71 18.85
C ARG A 164 -4.82 -13.08 19.57
N LEU A 165 -5.71 -12.43 18.83
CA LEU A 165 -6.90 -11.80 19.40
C LEU A 165 -7.78 -12.84 20.13
N LYS A 166 -7.98 -14.00 19.53
CA LYS A 166 -8.74 -15.11 20.12
C LYS A 166 -8.12 -15.57 21.45
N ARG A 167 -6.79 -15.67 21.54
CA ARG A 167 -6.08 -16.00 22.81
C ARG A 167 -6.24 -14.91 23.86
N SER A 168 -6.39 -13.67 23.46
CA SER A 168 -6.62 -12.53 24.37
C SER A 168 -8.10 -12.31 24.69
N GLY A 169 -9.02 -13.16 24.19
CA GLY A 169 -10.45 -13.02 24.40
C GLY A 169 -11.09 -11.87 23.61
N ILE A 170 -10.42 -11.37 22.55
CA ILE A 170 -10.89 -10.28 21.70
C ILE A 170 -11.49 -10.87 20.43
N VAL A 171 -12.70 -10.47 20.08
CA VAL A 171 -13.38 -10.91 18.85
C VAL A 171 -12.97 -10.02 17.70
N LEU A 172 -12.54 -10.65 16.59
CA LEU A 172 -12.23 -9.97 15.33
C LEU A 172 -13.48 -9.87 14.47
N VAL A 173 -13.80 -8.67 14.02
CA VAL A 173 -14.88 -8.41 13.05
C VAL A 173 -14.26 -7.72 11.82
N LEU A 174 -14.56 -8.21 10.61
CA LEU A 174 -14.16 -7.58 9.34
C LEU A 174 -15.32 -6.78 8.78
N SER A 175 -15.05 -5.60 8.24
CA SER A 175 -16.08 -4.70 7.71
C SER A 175 -15.71 -4.16 6.32
N GLY A 176 -16.71 -4.11 5.44
CA GLY A 176 -16.54 -3.55 4.10
C GLY A 176 -15.64 -4.39 3.20
N VAL A 177 -15.61 -5.68 3.38
CA VAL A 177 -14.83 -6.61 2.56
C VAL A 177 -15.43 -6.66 1.17
N ASN A 178 -14.64 -6.35 0.12
CA ASN A 178 -15.09 -6.48 -1.26
C ASN A 178 -15.08 -7.95 -1.71
N GLU A 179 -15.76 -8.25 -2.80
CA GLU A 179 -15.92 -9.61 -3.32
C GLU A 179 -14.57 -10.31 -3.62
N GLN A 180 -13.58 -9.57 -4.15
CA GLN A 180 -12.27 -10.13 -4.47
C GLN A 180 -11.52 -10.54 -3.19
N VAL A 181 -11.53 -9.70 -2.18
CA VAL A 181 -10.90 -9.98 -0.89
C VAL A 181 -11.66 -11.08 -0.16
N PHE A 182 -13.01 -11.06 -0.18
CA PHE A 182 -13.84 -12.09 0.42
C PHE A 182 -13.53 -13.47 -0.14
N ASN A 183 -13.52 -13.61 -1.48
CA ASN A 183 -13.20 -14.87 -2.16
C ASN A 183 -11.77 -15.37 -1.84
N ALA A 184 -10.81 -14.47 -1.62
CA ALA A 184 -9.45 -14.84 -1.23
C ALA A 184 -9.41 -15.35 0.23
N LEU A 185 -10.12 -14.71 1.14
CA LEU A 185 -10.24 -15.12 2.55
C LEU A 185 -11.01 -16.44 2.70
N GLU A 186 -12.08 -16.62 1.93
CA GLU A 186 -12.89 -17.84 1.93
C GLU A 186 -12.09 -19.04 1.41
N LYS A 187 -11.37 -18.90 0.30
CA LYS A 187 -10.47 -19.94 -0.23
C LYS A 187 -9.39 -20.34 0.75
N ALA A 188 -8.95 -19.41 1.58
CA ALA A 188 -7.97 -19.67 2.64
C ALA A 188 -8.59 -20.26 3.92
N GLY A 189 -9.92 -20.43 4.00
CA GLY A 189 -10.63 -20.93 5.17
C GLY A 189 -10.71 -19.94 6.33
N LEU A 190 -10.30 -18.69 6.10
CA LEU A 190 -10.24 -17.67 7.16
C LEU A 190 -11.63 -17.14 7.53
N VAL A 191 -12.57 -17.13 6.59
CA VAL A 191 -13.96 -16.75 6.83
C VAL A 191 -14.63 -17.74 7.81
N ASP A 192 -14.40 -19.04 7.63
CA ASP A 192 -14.90 -20.08 8.54
C ASP A 192 -14.29 -19.97 9.94
N MET A 193 -13.00 -19.61 10.02
CA MET A 193 -12.29 -19.45 11.29
C MET A 193 -12.78 -18.25 12.09
N ILE A 194 -13.05 -17.12 11.43
CA ILE A 194 -13.54 -15.86 12.03
C ILE A 194 -15.04 -15.97 12.36
N GLY A 195 -15.80 -16.71 11.53
CA GLY A 195 -17.24 -16.82 11.54
C GLY A 195 -17.89 -15.89 10.51
N HIS A 196 -18.80 -16.41 9.70
CA HIS A 196 -19.52 -15.66 8.67
C HIS A 196 -20.24 -14.43 9.22
N GLU A 197 -20.76 -14.53 10.43
CA GLU A 197 -21.45 -13.44 11.13
C GLU A 197 -20.54 -12.26 11.52
N ASN A 198 -19.22 -12.50 11.54
CA ASN A 198 -18.21 -11.50 11.87
C ASN A 198 -17.56 -10.89 10.62
N VAL A 199 -17.99 -11.30 9.41
CA VAL A 199 -17.56 -10.72 8.13
C VAL A 199 -18.70 -9.91 7.54
N CYS A 200 -18.68 -8.59 7.75
CA CYS A 200 -19.77 -7.68 7.47
C CYS A 200 -19.51 -6.87 6.19
N ASN A 201 -20.54 -6.67 5.36
CA ASN A 201 -20.44 -5.86 4.13
C ASN A 201 -20.35 -4.34 4.41
N HIS A 202 -20.82 -3.90 5.58
CA HIS A 202 -20.86 -2.47 5.94
C HIS A 202 -20.46 -2.23 7.38
N ILE A 203 -19.87 -1.04 7.65
CA ILE A 203 -19.42 -0.67 8.99
C ILE A 203 -20.57 -0.64 10.02
N ASN A 204 -21.76 -0.21 9.63
CA ASN A 204 -22.92 -0.16 10.55
C ASN A 204 -23.31 -1.56 11.05
N VAL A 205 -23.24 -2.57 10.17
CA VAL A 205 -23.52 -3.97 10.54
C VAL A 205 -22.44 -4.48 11.50
N ALA A 206 -21.17 -4.13 11.23
CA ALA A 206 -20.06 -4.51 12.10
C ALA A 206 -20.14 -3.84 13.48
N LEU A 207 -20.56 -2.58 13.55
CA LEU A 207 -20.77 -1.87 14.82
C LEU A 207 -21.95 -2.46 15.60
N PHE A 208 -23.05 -2.81 14.93
CA PHE A 208 -24.17 -3.50 15.55
C PHE A 208 -23.74 -4.86 16.11
N ARG A 209 -22.99 -5.63 15.32
CA ARG A 209 -22.40 -6.90 15.78
C ARG A 209 -21.49 -6.71 17.00
N ALA A 210 -20.66 -5.67 16.99
CA ALA A 210 -19.80 -5.35 18.14
C ALA A 210 -20.61 -5.02 19.39
N GLU A 211 -21.73 -4.31 19.25
CA GLU A 211 -22.63 -4.00 20.37
C GLU A 211 -23.26 -5.26 20.98
N GLU A 212 -23.62 -6.26 20.15
CA GLU A 212 -24.10 -7.56 20.62
C GLU A 212 -23.02 -8.34 21.42
N LEU A 213 -21.76 -8.28 20.95
CA LEU A 213 -20.63 -9.02 21.54
C LEU A 213 -20.12 -8.39 22.85
N VAL A 214 -20.42 -7.12 23.09
CA VAL A 214 -20.00 -6.39 24.30
C VAL A 214 -21.00 -6.54 25.44
N LYS A 215 -22.30 -6.77 25.10
CA LYS A 215 -23.36 -7.05 26.08
C LYS A 215 -23.14 -8.34 26.82
#